data_df513876b23112c15f0bfdc6165afa52
#
_entry.id   df513876b23112c15f0bfdc6165afa52
#
_cell.length_a   1.000
_cell.length_b   1.000
_cell.length_c   1.000
_cell.angle_alpha   90.00
_cell.angle_beta   90.00
_cell.angle_gamma   90.00
#
_symmetry.space_group_name_H-M   'P 1'
#
loop_
_entity.id
_entity.type
_entity.pdbx_description
1 polymer ?
#
loop_
_entity_poly.entity_id
_entity_poly.type
_entity_poly.pdbx_seq_one_letter_code
_entity_poly.pdbx_strand_id
1 'polypeptide(L)'
;IDGILCALSFVITLALLGFDVSRFSLIPIIIYVAINETFLLLFRCYDSLWKCGGEREVASIFVACFCAVLPSAAIIALTHSKLNLAFYVVNVLMIIVAMVSVRVVYRTMRRLLMYMQVNQNAPSSSRVLIVGAGKAGNMILRELFENPELKKLPVAVVDDDIHKIGKSVFGVPVLGTTEDIST
;
A
#
# COMPACT_ATOMS: atom_id res chain seq x y z
N ILE A 1 11.18 -1.24 8.05
CA ILE A 1 10.47 0.00 7.68
C ILE A 1 9.38 0.27 8.71
N ASP A 2 8.54 -0.70 9.02
CA ASP A 2 7.37 -0.54 9.88
C ASP A 2 7.75 -0.13 11.31
N GLY A 3 8.82 -0.70 11.89
CA GLY A 3 9.34 -0.27 13.19
C GLY A 3 9.81 1.18 13.23
N ILE A 4 10.41 1.67 12.15
CA ILE A 4 10.77 3.09 12.02
C ILE A 4 9.51 3.96 11.98
N LEU A 5 8.48 3.54 11.26
CA LEU A 5 7.20 4.25 11.19
C LEU A 5 6.50 4.28 12.55
N CYS A 6 6.54 3.17 13.30
CA CYS A 6 6.04 3.12 14.67
C CYS A 6 6.77 4.09 15.60
N ALA A 7 8.11 4.12 15.55
CA ALA A 7 8.90 5.06 16.34
C ALA A 7 8.64 6.51 15.97
N LEU A 8 8.59 6.81 14.67
CA LEU A 8 8.27 8.14 14.16
C LEU A 8 6.88 8.59 14.57
N SER A 9 5.86 7.73 14.44
CA SER A 9 4.49 8.07 14.85
C SER A 9 4.42 8.42 16.33
N PHE A 10 5.14 7.68 17.18
CA PHE A 10 5.23 7.96 18.62
C PHE A 10 5.84 9.34 18.89
N VAL A 11 7.00 9.62 18.29
CA VAL A 11 7.71 10.91 18.48
C VAL A 11 6.89 12.08 17.94
N ILE A 12 6.30 11.94 16.76
CA ILE A 12 5.45 12.99 16.16
C ILE A 12 4.22 13.24 17.05
N THR A 13 3.61 12.20 17.59
CA THR A 13 2.44 12.36 18.47
C THR A 13 2.81 13.11 19.76
N LEU A 14 3.98 12.82 20.35
CA LEU A 14 4.49 13.58 21.51
C LEU A 14 4.66 15.06 21.17
N ALA A 15 5.27 15.34 20.03
CA ALA A 15 5.50 16.72 19.59
C ALA A 15 4.19 17.47 19.30
N LEU A 16 3.22 16.81 18.63
CA LEU A 16 1.92 17.42 18.33
C LEU A 16 1.10 17.77 19.58
N LEU A 17 1.22 16.97 20.62
CA LEU A 17 0.51 17.22 21.88
C LEU A 17 1.29 18.10 22.86
N GLY A 18 2.43 18.65 22.43
CA GLY A 18 3.24 19.58 23.21
C GLY A 18 4.03 18.93 24.35
N PHE A 19 4.23 17.61 24.30
CA PHE A 19 5.10 16.92 25.23
C PHE A 19 6.57 17.15 24.87
N ASP A 20 7.39 17.39 25.88
CA ASP A 20 8.83 17.58 25.70
C ASP A 20 9.51 16.23 25.40
N VAL A 21 9.81 15.99 24.13
CA VAL A 21 10.41 14.75 23.62
C VAL A 21 11.74 14.43 24.32
N SER A 22 12.50 15.47 24.73
CA SER A 22 13.81 15.31 25.38
C SER A 22 13.73 14.65 26.75
N ARG A 23 12.56 14.66 27.38
CA ARG A 23 12.34 14.06 28.71
C ARG A 23 11.94 12.60 28.65
N PHE A 24 11.63 12.06 27.44
CA PHE A 24 11.28 10.67 27.29
C PHE A 24 12.53 9.81 27.11
N SER A 25 12.64 8.78 27.94
CA SER A 25 13.64 7.72 27.76
C SER A 25 13.40 6.95 26.45
N LEU A 26 14.43 6.38 25.87
CA LEU A 26 14.32 5.52 24.68
C LEU A 26 13.60 4.19 24.99
N ILE A 27 13.60 3.76 26.26
CA ILE A 27 13.05 2.46 26.68
C ILE A 27 11.55 2.33 26.34
N PRO A 28 10.64 3.27 26.67
CA PRO A 28 9.24 3.20 26.30
C PRO A 28 9.01 3.16 24.79
N ILE A 29 9.84 3.87 24.02
CA ILE A 29 9.73 3.87 22.55
C ILE A 29 10.08 2.48 21.99
N ILE A 30 11.16 1.87 22.49
CA ILE A 30 11.57 0.52 22.07
C ILE A 30 10.50 -0.52 22.42
N ILE A 31 9.95 -0.46 23.62
CA ILE A 31 8.88 -1.35 24.07
C ILE A 31 7.63 -1.17 23.21
N TYR A 32 7.26 0.08 22.95
CA TYR A 32 6.12 0.40 22.07
C TYR A 32 6.29 -0.18 20.66
N VAL A 33 7.46 0.00 20.06
CA VAL A 33 7.78 -0.55 18.74
C VAL A 33 7.71 -2.07 18.76
N ALA A 34 8.33 -2.71 19.77
CA ALA A 34 8.34 -4.17 19.89
C ALA A 34 6.93 -4.77 20.01
N ILE A 35 6.02 -4.11 20.77
CA ILE A 35 4.63 -4.55 20.88
C ILE A 35 3.94 -4.44 19.52
N ASN A 36 4.03 -3.29 18.86
CA ASN A 36 3.36 -3.09 17.57
C ASN A 36 3.86 -4.08 16.51
N GLU A 37 5.18 -4.29 16.42
CA GLU A 37 5.76 -5.28 15.49
C GLU A 37 5.27 -6.71 15.82
N THR A 38 5.17 -7.07 17.08
CA THR A 38 4.67 -8.39 17.51
C THR A 38 3.22 -8.59 17.04
N PHE A 39 2.36 -7.58 17.17
CA PHE A 39 0.97 -7.66 16.70
C PHE A 39 0.90 -7.71 15.17
N LEU A 40 1.71 -6.95 14.45
CA LEU A 40 1.77 -7.00 12.98
C LEU A 40 2.20 -8.39 12.48
N LEU A 41 3.14 -9.05 13.18
CA LEU A 41 3.54 -10.43 12.90
C LEU A 41 2.42 -11.42 13.23
N LEU A 42 1.78 -11.28 14.39
CA LEU A 42 0.70 -12.17 14.85
C LEU A 42 -0.50 -12.15 13.90
N PHE A 43 -0.87 -10.99 13.40
CA PHE A 43 -1.95 -10.82 12.42
C PHE A 43 -1.51 -11.08 10.97
N ARG A 44 -0.29 -11.65 10.79
CA ARG A 44 0.24 -12.07 9.49
C ARG A 44 0.18 -10.95 8.43
N CYS A 45 0.37 -9.70 8.84
CA CYS A 45 0.35 -8.55 7.94
C CYS A 45 1.48 -8.59 6.90
N TYR A 46 2.48 -9.47 7.10
CA TYR A 46 3.62 -9.68 6.20
C TYR A 46 3.45 -10.89 5.25
N ASP A 47 2.49 -11.78 5.51
CA ASP A 47 2.28 -12.99 4.69
C ASP A 47 1.56 -12.69 3.37
N SER A 48 0.92 -11.54 3.27
CA SER A 48 0.32 -11.09 2.03
C SER A 48 1.42 -10.77 1.03
N LEU A 49 1.43 -11.48 -0.10
CA LEU A 49 2.27 -11.12 -1.23
C LEU A 49 2.00 -9.65 -1.57
N TRP A 50 2.99 -8.81 -1.38
CA TRP A 50 2.95 -7.36 -1.65
C TRP A 50 2.38 -7.01 -3.03
N LYS A 51 2.32 -8.02 -3.91
CA LYS A 51 1.77 -7.95 -5.27
C LYS A 51 0.23 -7.94 -5.32
N CYS A 52 -0.46 -8.63 -4.40
CA CYS A 52 -1.89 -8.93 -4.50
C CYS A 52 -2.73 -8.37 -3.35
N GLY A 53 -2.13 -7.59 -2.44
CA GLY A 53 -2.80 -7.06 -1.26
C GLY A 53 -4.07 -6.28 -1.61
N GLY A 54 -5.20 -6.73 -1.12
CA GLY A 54 -6.51 -6.14 -1.27
C GLY A 54 -7.03 -5.51 0.03
N GLU A 55 -8.33 -5.33 0.12
CA GLU A 55 -9.03 -4.79 1.30
C GLU A 55 -8.72 -5.56 2.59
N ARG A 56 -8.49 -6.87 2.49
CA ARG A 56 -8.15 -7.74 3.64
C ARG A 56 -6.83 -7.34 4.32
N GLU A 57 -5.83 -6.92 3.56
CA GLU A 57 -4.54 -6.49 4.12
C GLU A 57 -4.70 -5.21 4.93
N VAL A 58 -5.44 -4.23 4.37
CA VAL A 58 -5.75 -2.98 5.07
C VAL A 58 -6.52 -3.27 6.36
N ALA A 59 -7.54 -4.14 6.30
CA ALA A 59 -8.30 -4.56 7.47
C ALA A 59 -7.42 -5.23 8.53
N SER A 60 -6.49 -6.11 8.14
CA SER A 60 -5.55 -6.76 9.08
C SER A 60 -4.66 -5.76 9.79
N ILE A 61 -4.19 -4.71 9.10
CA ILE A 61 -3.38 -3.64 9.70
C ILE A 61 -4.21 -2.87 10.73
N PHE A 62 -5.46 -2.51 10.39
CA PHE A 62 -6.36 -1.82 11.32
C PHE A 62 -6.55 -2.64 12.60
N VAL A 63 -6.85 -3.94 12.45
CA VAL A 63 -7.06 -4.82 13.60
C VAL A 63 -5.79 -4.98 14.42
N ALA A 64 -4.63 -5.19 13.78
CA ALA A 64 -3.34 -5.33 14.46
C ALA A 64 -2.99 -4.07 15.26
N CYS A 65 -3.08 -2.89 14.64
CA CYS A 65 -2.80 -1.61 15.31
C CYS A 65 -3.78 -1.36 16.47
N PHE A 66 -5.06 -1.65 16.27
CA PHE A 66 -6.06 -1.49 17.31
C PHE A 66 -5.82 -2.41 18.52
N CYS A 67 -5.49 -3.68 18.27
CA CYS A 67 -5.18 -4.63 19.33
C CYS A 67 -3.87 -4.29 20.08
N ALA A 68 -2.90 -3.66 19.42
CA ALA A 68 -1.65 -3.25 20.05
C ALA A 68 -1.81 -2.06 21.01
N VAL A 69 -2.92 -1.30 20.93
CA VAL A 69 -3.16 -0.11 21.77
C VAL A 69 -3.22 -0.46 23.25
N LEU A 70 -4.02 -1.46 23.60
CA LEU A 70 -4.25 -1.80 25.02
C LEU A 70 -2.94 -2.20 25.73
N PRO A 71 -2.13 -3.15 25.24
CA PRO A 71 -0.88 -3.51 25.89
C PRO A 71 0.15 -2.39 25.86
N SER A 72 0.22 -1.61 24.78
CA SER A 72 1.12 -0.46 24.72
C SER A 72 0.72 0.64 25.70
N ALA A 73 -0.57 0.94 25.81
CA ALA A 73 -1.09 1.90 26.79
C ALA A 73 -0.81 1.46 28.23
N ALA A 74 -1.04 0.18 28.54
CA ALA A 74 -0.76 -0.36 29.87
C ALA A 74 0.70 -0.22 30.28
N ILE A 75 1.64 -0.55 29.39
CA ILE A 75 3.07 -0.47 29.68
C ILE A 75 3.54 0.97 29.79
N ILE A 76 3.08 1.87 28.92
CA ILE A 76 3.44 3.28 28.99
C ILE A 76 2.84 3.93 30.25
N ALA A 77 1.63 3.58 30.64
CA ALA A 77 1.02 4.07 31.88
C ALA A 77 1.80 3.65 33.12
N LEU A 78 2.39 2.46 33.12
CA LEU A 78 3.26 1.98 34.21
C LEU A 78 4.61 2.72 34.28
N THR A 79 5.12 3.16 33.14
CA THR A 79 6.42 3.85 33.03
C THR A 79 6.31 5.36 33.06
N HIS A 80 5.25 5.93 32.50
CA HIS A 80 5.00 7.37 32.35
C HIS A 80 3.52 7.73 32.59
N SER A 81 3.16 7.94 33.87
CA SER A 81 1.77 8.18 34.30
C SER A 81 1.13 9.49 33.79
N LYS A 82 1.82 10.30 32.98
CA LYS A 82 1.36 11.65 32.57
C LYS A 82 0.80 11.72 31.15
N LEU A 83 0.71 10.61 30.40
CA LEU A 83 0.15 10.65 29.04
C LEU A 83 -1.39 10.60 29.10
N ASN A 84 -2.02 11.52 28.36
CA ASN A 84 -3.48 11.62 28.25
C ASN A 84 -4.04 10.54 27.34
N LEU A 85 -5.33 10.19 27.50
CA LEU A 85 -6.08 9.36 26.57
C LEU A 85 -5.95 9.87 25.12
N ALA A 86 -5.93 11.19 24.92
CA ALA A 86 -5.75 11.82 23.61
C ALA A 86 -4.46 11.37 22.91
N PHE A 87 -3.37 11.14 23.67
CA PHE A 87 -2.11 10.65 23.11
C PHE A 87 -2.31 9.28 22.42
N TYR A 88 -2.97 8.34 23.08
CA TYR A 88 -3.17 6.99 22.52
C TYR A 88 -4.06 7.01 21.27
N VAL A 89 -5.13 7.81 21.30
CA VAL A 89 -6.04 7.96 20.14
C VAL A 89 -5.31 8.56 18.95
N VAL A 90 -4.60 9.68 19.14
CA VAL A 90 -3.85 10.33 18.06
C VAL A 90 -2.74 9.42 17.53
N ASN A 91 -2.03 8.74 18.42
CA ASN A 91 -0.94 7.86 18.05
C ASN A 91 -1.42 6.68 17.19
N VAL A 92 -2.55 6.04 17.55
CA VAL A 92 -3.14 4.96 16.73
C VAL A 92 -3.53 5.45 15.35
N LEU A 93 -4.17 6.60 15.26
CA LEU A 93 -4.53 7.19 13.97
C LEU A 93 -3.27 7.47 13.13
N MET A 94 -2.24 8.04 13.73
CA MET A 94 -0.97 8.33 13.06
C MET A 94 -0.28 7.08 12.53
N ILE A 95 -0.21 6.00 13.34
CA ILE A 95 0.44 4.76 12.88
C ILE A 95 -0.35 4.08 11.75
N ILE A 96 -1.68 4.07 11.83
CA ILE A 96 -2.54 3.51 10.77
C ILE A 96 -2.32 4.29 9.47
N VAL A 97 -2.39 5.62 9.53
CA VAL A 97 -2.19 6.48 8.36
C VAL A 97 -0.79 6.27 7.77
N ALA A 98 0.25 6.22 8.59
CA ALA A 98 1.62 5.99 8.14
C ALA A 98 1.78 4.62 7.45
N MET A 99 1.27 3.56 8.07
CA MET A 99 1.35 2.19 7.53
C MET A 99 0.61 2.03 6.19
N VAL A 100 -0.62 2.57 6.11
CA VAL A 100 -1.42 2.50 4.88
C VAL A 100 -0.79 3.36 3.79
N SER A 101 -0.34 4.56 4.12
CA SER A 101 0.29 5.49 3.15
C SER A 101 1.51 4.89 2.50
N VAL A 102 2.43 4.29 3.25
CA VAL A 102 3.64 3.65 2.70
C VAL A 102 3.27 2.52 1.75
N ARG A 103 2.29 1.70 2.08
CA ARG A 103 1.85 0.61 1.20
C ARG A 103 1.19 1.12 -0.08
N VAL A 104 0.37 2.15 0.01
CA VAL A 104 -0.25 2.79 -1.17
C VAL A 104 0.82 3.42 -2.06
N VAL A 105 1.75 4.18 -1.49
CA VAL A 105 2.86 4.80 -2.23
C VAL A 105 3.72 3.75 -2.92
N TYR A 106 4.10 2.67 -2.22
CA TYR A 106 4.87 1.58 -2.81
C TYR A 106 4.16 0.94 -4.01
N ARG A 107 2.85 0.66 -3.89
CA ARG A 107 2.05 0.09 -4.99
C ARG A 107 1.96 1.03 -6.18
N THR A 108 1.72 2.31 -5.92
CA THR A 108 1.62 3.33 -6.98
C THR A 108 2.95 3.50 -7.68
N MET A 109 4.03 3.60 -6.92
CA MET A 109 5.39 3.72 -7.47
C MET A 109 5.76 2.50 -8.32
N ARG A 110 5.46 1.30 -7.83
CA ARG A 110 5.71 0.08 -8.60
C ARG A 110 4.94 0.05 -9.92
N ARG A 111 3.66 0.44 -9.92
CA ARG A 111 2.85 0.56 -11.15
C ARG A 111 3.45 1.56 -12.13
N LEU A 112 3.90 2.72 -11.64
CA LEU A 112 4.54 3.74 -12.45
C LEU A 112 5.86 3.25 -13.07
N LEU A 113 6.70 2.58 -12.27
CA LEU A 113 7.96 2.02 -12.75
C LEU A 113 7.75 0.95 -13.83
N MET A 114 6.76 0.06 -13.65
CA MET A 114 6.40 -0.92 -14.68
C MET A 114 5.98 -0.23 -15.98
N TYR A 115 5.12 0.81 -15.89
CA TYR A 115 4.68 1.58 -17.04
C TYR A 115 5.85 2.25 -17.78
N MET A 116 6.80 2.83 -17.04
CA MET A 116 7.99 3.47 -17.62
C MET A 116 8.92 2.46 -18.32
N GLN A 117 9.14 1.28 -17.73
CA GLN A 117 9.98 0.23 -18.31
C GLN A 117 9.39 -0.30 -19.63
N VAL A 118 8.08 -0.47 -19.68
CA VAL A 118 7.38 -0.89 -20.92
C VAL A 118 7.57 0.14 -22.03
N ASN A 119 7.47 1.42 -21.71
CA ASN A 119 7.60 2.50 -22.69
C ASN A 119 9.04 2.65 -23.21
N GLN A 120 10.06 2.37 -22.38
CA GLN A 120 11.45 2.43 -22.80
C GLN A 120 11.86 1.26 -23.72
N ASN A 121 11.24 0.09 -23.59
CA ASN A 121 11.50 -1.09 -24.41
C ASN A 121 10.65 -1.15 -25.70
N ALA A 122 9.86 -0.12 -25.98
CA ALA A 122 8.97 -0.03 -27.13
C ALA A 122 9.62 -0.32 -28.51
N PRO A 123 10.87 0.11 -28.80
CA PRO A 123 11.47 -0.10 -30.12
C PRO A 123 11.69 -1.56 -30.51
N SER A 124 11.86 -2.45 -29.53
CA SER A 124 12.14 -3.88 -29.78
C SER A 124 10.96 -4.82 -29.47
N SER A 125 9.82 -4.25 -29.09
CA SER A 125 8.63 -5.02 -28.65
C SER A 125 7.52 -5.00 -29.70
N SER A 126 6.86 -6.14 -29.90
CA SER A 126 5.66 -6.23 -30.72
C SER A 126 4.49 -5.50 -30.03
N ARG A 127 3.83 -4.61 -30.76
CA ARG A 127 2.62 -3.92 -30.26
C ARG A 127 1.45 -4.89 -30.23
N VAL A 128 0.73 -4.96 -29.12
CA VAL A 128 -0.37 -5.90 -28.92
C VAL A 128 -1.63 -5.14 -28.52
N LEU A 129 -2.72 -5.46 -29.21
CA LEU A 129 -4.07 -5.06 -28.84
C LEU A 129 -4.67 -6.17 -27.96
N ILE A 130 -5.27 -5.79 -26.83
CA ILE A 130 -5.95 -6.72 -25.92
C ILE A 130 -7.45 -6.61 -26.17
N VAL A 131 -8.08 -7.75 -26.42
CA VAL A 131 -9.54 -7.82 -26.57
C VAL A 131 -10.17 -8.27 -25.25
N GLY A 132 -10.97 -7.39 -24.66
CA GLY A 132 -11.65 -7.56 -23.38
C GLY A 132 -10.90 -6.92 -22.21
N ALA A 133 -11.54 -5.94 -21.56
CA ALA A 133 -11.08 -5.28 -20.31
C ALA A 133 -11.69 -5.92 -19.05
N GLY A 134 -12.05 -7.20 -19.15
CA GLY A 134 -12.57 -8.01 -18.03
C GLY A 134 -11.45 -8.64 -17.19
N LYS A 135 -11.81 -9.61 -16.34
CA LYS A 135 -10.84 -10.32 -15.48
C LYS A 135 -9.70 -10.96 -16.29
N ALA A 136 -10.02 -11.61 -17.42
CA ALA A 136 -9.02 -12.27 -18.26
C ALA A 136 -8.07 -11.23 -18.92
N GLY A 137 -8.58 -10.16 -19.50
CA GLY A 137 -7.75 -9.08 -20.07
C GLY A 137 -6.84 -8.43 -19.02
N ASN A 138 -7.36 -8.22 -17.80
CA ASN A 138 -6.58 -7.72 -16.70
C ASN A 138 -5.43 -8.68 -16.30
N MET A 139 -5.67 -9.99 -16.33
CA MET A 139 -4.62 -10.99 -16.07
C MET A 139 -3.54 -10.98 -17.16
N ILE A 140 -3.96 -10.92 -18.43
CA ILE A 140 -3.02 -10.86 -19.57
C ILE A 140 -2.18 -9.58 -19.51
N LEU A 141 -2.80 -8.42 -19.28
CA LEU A 141 -2.08 -7.15 -19.13
C LEU A 141 -1.06 -7.23 -18.02
N ARG A 142 -1.45 -7.77 -16.88
CA ARG A 142 -0.57 -7.96 -15.74
C ARG A 142 0.62 -8.86 -16.09
N GLU A 143 0.37 -9.99 -16.75
CA GLU A 143 1.40 -10.93 -17.19
C GLU A 143 2.41 -10.26 -18.13
N LEU A 144 1.92 -9.47 -19.11
CA LEU A 144 2.78 -8.75 -20.04
C LEU A 144 3.65 -7.68 -19.35
N PHE A 145 3.11 -7.02 -18.32
CA PHE A 145 3.87 -6.03 -17.54
C PHE A 145 4.85 -6.67 -16.54
N GLU A 146 4.53 -7.85 -16.01
CA GLU A 146 5.41 -8.56 -15.06
C GLU A 146 6.54 -9.31 -15.77
N ASN A 147 6.40 -9.62 -17.08
CA ASN A 147 7.36 -10.38 -17.88
C ASN A 147 7.82 -9.61 -19.14
N PRO A 148 8.68 -8.59 -18.99
CA PRO A 148 9.18 -7.78 -20.14
C PRO A 148 9.93 -8.60 -21.19
N GLU A 149 10.46 -9.79 -20.82
CA GLU A 149 11.12 -10.71 -21.73
C GLU A 149 10.22 -11.25 -22.83
N LEU A 150 8.88 -11.18 -22.68
CA LEU A 150 7.93 -11.54 -23.74
C LEU A 150 7.98 -10.58 -24.92
N LYS A 151 8.61 -9.41 -24.77
CA LYS A 151 8.74 -8.36 -25.81
C LYS A 151 7.41 -8.00 -26.47
N LYS A 152 6.34 -8.00 -25.70
CA LYS A 152 4.97 -7.62 -26.12
C LYS A 152 4.53 -6.37 -25.39
N LEU A 153 4.25 -5.31 -26.15
CA LEU A 153 3.83 -4.02 -25.61
C LEU A 153 2.30 -3.86 -25.80
N PRO A 154 1.49 -3.92 -24.75
CA PRO A 154 0.06 -3.63 -24.86
C PRO A 154 -0.11 -2.13 -25.09
N VAL A 155 -0.65 -1.76 -26.26
CA VAL A 155 -0.83 -0.35 -26.68
C VAL A 155 -2.27 0.12 -26.51
N ALA A 156 -3.23 -0.79 -26.58
CA ALA A 156 -4.64 -0.49 -26.42
C ALA A 156 -5.42 -1.72 -25.95
N VAL A 157 -6.58 -1.45 -25.39
CA VAL A 157 -7.59 -2.46 -25.04
C VAL A 157 -8.89 -2.09 -25.76
N VAL A 158 -9.66 -3.07 -26.16
CA VAL A 158 -11.05 -2.89 -26.65
C VAL A 158 -11.98 -3.73 -25.78
N ASP A 159 -13.19 -3.24 -25.52
CA ASP A 159 -14.21 -3.95 -24.74
C ASP A 159 -15.60 -3.49 -25.19
N ASP A 160 -16.51 -4.44 -25.35
CA ASP A 160 -17.87 -4.14 -25.81
C ASP A 160 -18.75 -3.47 -24.75
N ASP A 161 -18.27 -3.39 -23.51
CA ASP A 161 -18.90 -2.63 -22.45
C ASP A 161 -18.61 -1.13 -22.60
N ILE A 162 -19.60 -0.37 -23.06
CA ILE A 162 -19.53 1.08 -23.31
C ILE A 162 -19.06 1.84 -22.05
N HIS A 163 -19.37 1.35 -20.86
CA HIS A 163 -18.95 2.00 -19.59
C HIS A 163 -17.44 1.94 -19.34
N LYS A 164 -16.71 1.12 -20.09
CA LYS A 164 -15.25 1.00 -19.97
C LYS A 164 -14.50 1.84 -20.99
N ILE A 165 -15.13 2.23 -22.07
CA ILE A 165 -14.53 3.04 -23.14
C ILE A 165 -14.05 4.39 -22.54
N GLY A 166 -12.87 4.82 -22.96
CA GLY A 166 -12.23 6.03 -22.45
C GLY A 166 -11.58 5.90 -21.06
N LYS A 167 -11.75 4.74 -20.39
CA LYS A 167 -11.01 4.41 -19.16
C LYS A 167 -9.67 3.78 -19.49
N SER A 168 -8.84 3.58 -18.48
CA SER A 168 -7.57 2.87 -18.63
C SER A 168 -7.48 1.69 -17.68
N VAL A 169 -6.85 0.61 -18.15
CA VAL A 169 -6.55 -0.59 -17.39
C VAL A 169 -5.03 -0.74 -17.32
N PHE A 170 -4.45 -0.71 -16.13
CA PHE A 170 -2.99 -0.67 -15.92
C PHE A 170 -2.27 0.44 -16.71
N GLY A 171 -2.97 1.56 -17.01
CA GLY A 171 -2.41 2.66 -17.80
C GLY A 171 -2.59 2.48 -19.32
N VAL A 172 -3.12 1.34 -19.78
CA VAL A 172 -3.44 1.12 -21.20
C VAL A 172 -4.87 1.58 -21.46
N PRO A 173 -5.11 2.47 -22.46
CA PRO A 173 -6.43 3.01 -22.71
C PRO A 173 -7.37 1.97 -23.34
N VAL A 174 -8.64 2.02 -22.96
CA VAL A 174 -9.73 1.32 -23.65
C VAL A 174 -10.24 2.23 -24.75
N LEU A 175 -9.91 1.92 -26.00
CA LEU A 175 -10.14 2.83 -27.15
C LEU A 175 -11.52 2.69 -27.76
N GLY A 176 -12.16 1.52 -27.68
CA GLY A 176 -13.44 1.29 -28.33
C GLY A 176 -13.96 -0.13 -28.12
N THR A 177 -14.86 -0.54 -28.97
CA THR A 177 -15.48 -1.86 -29.03
C THR A 177 -14.71 -2.82 -29.96
N THR A 178 -15.07 -4.10 -29.95
CA THR A 178 -14.50 -5.08 -30.90
C THR A 178 -14.82 -4.74 -32.37
N GLU A 179 -15.89 -4.03 -32.64
CA GLU A 179 -16.27 -3.58 -33.98
C GLU A 179 -15.30 -2.52 -34.55
N ASP A 180 -14.66 -1.74 -33.69
CA ASP A 180 -13.72 -0.68 -34.09
C ASP A 180 -12.34 -1.22 -34.54
N ILE A 181 -12.09 -2.53 -34.39
CA ILE A 181 -10.80 -3.15 -34.76
C ILE A 181 -10.59 -3.15 -36.29
N SER A 182 -11.64 -3.13 -37.06
CA SER A 182 -11.62 -3.26 -38.53
C SER A 182 -11.54 -1.91 -39.26
N THR A 183 -11.57 -0.81 -38.54
CA THR A 183 -11.49 0.55 -39.08
C THR A 183 -10.15 1.19 -38.77
#